data_db996c6f8fb68feea74d2a6810e4186e
#
_entry.id   db996c6f8fb68feea74d2a6810e4186e
#
_cell.length_a   1.000
_cell.length_b   1.000
_cell.length_c   1.000
_cell.angle_alpha   90.00
_cell.angle_beta   90.00
_cell.angle_gamma   90.00
#
_symmetry.space_group_name_H-M   'P 1'
#
loop_
_entity.id
_entity.type
_entity.pdbx_description
1 polymer ?
#
loop_
_entity_poly.entity_id
_entity_poly.type
_entity_poly.pdbx_seq_one_letter_code
_entity_poly.pdbx_strand_id
1 'polypeptide(L)'
;IAGIVLRKLLPYILNPSEAMDESLQELMRMAFDETQRAVRQAAPGGGTTLTAALVLGKQVTFAHIGDSRAYILRPDKRIEALTRDHSLVRRLEELGQITAQEASVHPQRNILYRALGQGEMLEPDIFTAPFPQPGYILLCSDGLWGVLPEEDIYQIVGESPNLQAACQNLLAAANAAGGPDNISAVLVQLFG
;
A
#
# COMPACT_ATOMS: atom_id res chain seq x y z
N ILE A 1 -4.93 -2.88 13.70
CA ILE A 1 -3.62 -2.77 13.05
C ILE A 1 -3.28 -1.29 12.85
N ALA A 2 -4.00 -0.52 12.03
CA ALA A 2 -3.73 0.90 11.78
C ALA A 2 -3.59 1.73 13.07
N GLY A 3 -4.40 1.47 14.09
CA GLY A 3 -4.32 2.14 15.39
C GLY A 3 -3.03 1.84 16.19
N ILE A 4 -2.35 0.72 15.95
CA ILE A 4 -1.06 0.40 16.56
C ILE A 4 0.03 1.24 15.91
N VAL A 5 0.05 1.27 14.57
CA VAL A 5 0.99 2.10 13.80
C VAL A 5 0.84 3.57 14.18
N LEU A 6 -0.39 4.10 14.19
CA LEU A 6 -0.66 5.50 14.55
C LEU A 6 -0.19 5.82 15.98
N ARG A 7 -0.50 4.99 16.98
CA ARG A 7 -0.05 5.21 18.37
C ARG A 7 1.46 5.24 18.49
N LYS A 8 2.17 4.44 17.70
CA LYS A 8 3.63 4.41 17.73
C LYS A 8 4.23 5.66 17.08
N LEU A 9 3.65 6.13 15.99
CA LEU A 9 4.15 7.29 15.24
C LEU A 9 3.73 8.63 15.83
N LEU A 10 2.57 8.69 16.49
CA LEU A 10 1.97 9.94 16.97
C LEU A 10 2.88 10.79 17.89
N PRO A 11 3.62 10.23 18.88
CA PRO A 11 4.54 11.02 19.71
C PRO A 11 5.59 11.76 18.88
N TYR A 12 6.15 11.13 17.86
CA TYR A 12 7.17 11.70 16.99
C TYR A 12 6.61 12.74 16.01
N ILE A 13 5.35 12.59 15.60
CA ILE A 13 4.67 13.59 14.76
C ILE A 13 4.37 14.84 15.57
N LEU A 14 3.94 14.69 16.83
CA LEU A 14 3.61 15.81 17.71
C LEU A 14 4.86 16.51 18.29
N ASN A 15 5.95 15.79 18.49
CA ASN A 15 7.22 16.31 19.00
C ASN A 15 8.38 16.02 18.05
N PRO A 16 8.50 16.74 16.92
CA PRO A 16 9.52 16.48 15.90
C PRO A 16 10.97 16.55 16.41
N SER A 17 11.22 17.23 17.53
CA SER A 17 12.54 17.31 18.17
C SER A 17 13.03 15.95 18.70
N GLU A 18 12.15 15.05 19.09
CA GLU A 18 12.48 13.69 19.51
C GLU A 18 12.75 12.76 18.31
N ALA A 19 12.20 13.10 17.14
CA ALA A 19 12.40 12.35 15.90
C ALA A 19 13.76 12.62 15.22
N MET A 20 14.54 13.57 15.70
CA MET A 20 15.83 13.91 15.08
C MET A 20 16.90 12.84 15.28
N ASP A 21 16.75 11.95 16.26
CA ASP A 21 17.72 10.88 16.55
C ASP A 21 17.39 9.56 15.81
N GLU A 22 16.13 9.37 15.35
CA GLU A 22 15.71 8.18 14.63
C GLU A 22 15.19 8.54 13.23
N SER A 23 15.61 7.80 12.22
CA SER A 23 15.08 7.99 10.87
C SER A 23 13.60 7.58 10.82
N LEU A 24 12.79 8.27 9.98
CA LEU A 24 11.37 7.91 9.79
C LEU A 24 11.20 6.46 9.33
N GLN A 25 12.19 5.92 8.63
CA GLN A 25 12.19 4.52 8.22
C GLN A 25 12.31 3.57 9.43
N GLU A 26 13.14 3.93 10.42
CA GLU A 26 13.29 3.13 11.63
C GLU A 26 12.02 3.19 12.50
N LEU A 27 11.40 4.36 12.62
CA LEU A 27 10.09 4.49 13.28
C LEU A 27 9.01 3.62 12.63
N MET A 28 8.96 3.60 11.29
CA MET A 28 8.03 2.74 10.55
C MET A 28 8.34 1.26 10.79
N ARG A 29 9.61 0.88 10.84
CA ARG A 29 10.03 -0.50 11.16
C ARG A 29 9.55 -0.92 12.54
N MET A 30 9.83 -0.11 13.58
CA MET A 30 9.38 -0.39 14.94
C MET A 30 7.83 -0.53 15.04
N ALA A 31 7.09 0.31 14.32
CA ALA A 31 5.65 0.24 14.28
C ALA A 31 5.14 -1.06 13.63
N PHE A 32 5.80 -1.53 12.58
CA PHE A 32 5.49 -2.80 11.93
C PHE A 32 5.84 -4.00 12.81
N ASP A 33 6.98 -3.98 13.51
CA ASP A 33 7.38 -5.03 14.44
C ASP A 33 6.41 -5.17 15.62
N GLU A 34 5.92 -4.05 16.15
CA GLU A 34 4.88 -4.07 17.18
C GLU A 34 3.56 -4.61 16.65
N THR A 35 3.20 -4.23 15.42
CA THR A 35 2.00 -4.73 14.74
C THR A 35 2.09 -6.22 14.48
N GLN A 36 3.25 -6.74 14.06
CA GLN A 36 3.52 -8.17 13.90
C GLN A 36 3.23 -8.94 15.19
N ARG A 37 3.80 -8.46 16.30
CA ARG A 37 3.58 -9.09 17.62
C ARG A 37 2.11 -9.10 18.00
N ALA A 38 1.42 -7.97 17.81
CA ALA A 38 0.01 -7.85 18.14
C ALA A 38 -0.89 -8.76 17.28
N VAL A 39 -0.63 -8.87 15.97
CA VAL A 39 -1.39 -9.78 15.08
C VAL A 39 -1.17 -11.23 15.49
N ARG A 40 0.07 -11.65 15.75
CA ARG A 40 0.38 -13.01 16.20
C ARG A 40 -0.31 -13.39 17.52
N GLN A 41 -0.44 -12.42 18.43
CA GLN A 41 -1.14 -12.63 19.71
C GLN A 41 -2.67 -12.69 19.55
N ALA A 42 -3.22 -11.80 18.73
CA ALA A 42 -4.67 -11.68 18.56
C ALA A 42 -5.27 -12.74 17.62
N ALA A 43 -4.49 -13.21 16.64
CA ALA A 43 -4.91 -14.17 15.63
C ALA A 43 -3.80 -15.17 15.32
N PRO A 44 -3.52 -16.13 16.21
CA PRO A 44 -2.49 -17.14 15.98
C PRO A 44 -2.74 -17.91 14.68
N GLY A 45 -1.74 -17.94 13.77
CA GLY A 45 -1.85 -18.57 12.45
C GLY A 45 -2.57 -17.73 11.40
N GLY A 46 -3.15 -16.61 11.77
CA GLY A 46 -3.72 -15.63 10.83
C GLY A 46 -2.64 -14.75 10.20
N GLY A 47 -3.00 -14.10 9.08
CA GLY A 47 -2.15 -13.14 8.39
C GLY A 47 -2.96 -12.00 7.79
N THR A 48 -2.29 -10.87 7.56
CA THR A 48 -2.88 -9.71 6.87
C THR A 48 -1.79 -8.92 6.15
N THR A 49 -2.20 -8.15 5.16
CA THR A 49 -1.33 -7.17 4.50
C THR A 49 -1.34 -5.84 5.26
N LEU A 50 -0.33 -5.03 5.05
CA LEU A 50 -0.29 -3.65 5.50
C LEU A 50 0.56 -2.80 4.55
N THR A 51 -0.03 -1.74 4.01
CA THR A 51 0.67 -0.69 3.30
C THR A 51 0.39 0.62 4.00
N ALA A 52 1.44 1.29 4.46
CA ALA A 52 1.34 2.54 5.20
C ALA A 52 2.21 3.62 4.54
N ALA A 53 1.73 4.87 4.56
CA ALA A 53 2.44 6.04 4.08
C ALA A 53 2.42 7.13 5.15
N LEU A 54 3.61 7.58 5.56
CA LEU A 54 3.80 8.71 6.47
C LEU A 54 4.25 9.92 5.66
N VAL A 55 3.37 10.91 5.56
CA VAL A 55 3.64 12.15 4.81
C VAL A 55 4.13 13.22 5.77
N LEU A 56 5.36 13.72 5.57
CA LEU A 56 5.94 14.83 6.31
C LEU A 56 6.53 15.87 5.34
N GLY A 57 5.97 17.06 5.32
CA GLY A 57 6.34 18.09 4.38
C GLY A 57 6.15 17.62 2.93
N LYS A 58 7.26 17.61 2.15
CA LYS A 58 7.25 17.17 0.74
C LYS A 58 7.82 15.77 0.54
N GLN A 59 7.90 14.99 1.60
CA GLN A 59 8.38 13.59 1.55
C GLN A 59 7.32 12.65 2.08
N VAL A 60 7.37 11.42 1.60
CA VAL A 60 6.55 10.33 2.09
C VAL A 60 7.42 9.12 2.35
N THR A 61 7.32 8.55 3.55
CA THR A 61 7.95 7.28 3.92
C THR A 61 6.89 6.19 3.87
N PHE A 62 7.15 5.19 3.06
CA PHE A 62 6.31 4.01 2.92
C PHE A 62 6.86 2.86 3.76
N ALA A 63 5.95 2.05 4.29
CA ALA A 63 6.26 0.72 4.78
C ALA A 63 5.19 -0.24 4.27
N HIS A 64 5.63 -1.38 3.73
CA HIS A 64 4.76 -2.28 2.98
C HIS A 64 5.08 -3.75 3.28
N ILE A 65 4.03 -4.54 3.43
CA ILE A 65 4.07 -6.00 3.44
C ILE A 65 2.76 -6.56 2.88
N GLY A 66 2.85 -7.51 1.97
CA GLY A 66 1.72 -8.16 1.32
C GLY A 66 1.60 -7.77 -0.16
N ASP A 67 0.37 -7.64 -0.65
CA ASP A 67 0.00 -7.34 -2.05
C ASP A 67 -0.95 -6.15 -2.19
N SER A 68 -1.26 -5.45 -1.10
CA SER A 68 -1.88 -4.13 -1.20
C SER A 68 -0.87 -3.14 -1.76
N ARG A 69 -1.27 -2.28 -2.70
CA ARG A 69 -0.33 -1.44 -3.45
C ARG A 69 -0.38 0.03 -3.06
N ALA A 70 0.75 0.70 -3.24
CA ALA A 70 0.87 2.14 -3.28
C ALA A 70 1.25 2.58 -4.69
N TYR A 71 0.51 3.56 -5.23
CA TYR A 71 0.76 4.15 -6.53
C TYR A 71 1.07 5.64 -6.40
N ILE A 72 1.92 6.16 -7.28
CA ILE A 72 2.01 7.59 -7.61
C ILE A 72 1.27 7.83 -8.92
N LEU A 73 0.38 8.84 -8.92
CA LEU A 73 -0.28 9.34 -10.11
C LEU A 73 0.28 10.73 -10.43
N ARG A 74 0.89 10.90 -11.61
CA ARG A 74 1.51 12.15 -12.06
C ARG A 74 0.66 12.84 -13.14
N PRO A 75 0.76 14.17 -13.30
CA PRO A 75 -0.05 14.92 -14.27
C PRO A 75 0.18 14.51 -15.73
N ASP A 76 1.32 13.93 -16.03
CA ASP A 76 1.70 13.46 -17.37
C ASP A 76 1.08 12.10 -17.74
N LYS A 77 0.00 11.75 -17.08
CA LYS A 77 -0.75 10.48 -17.23
C LYS A 77 0.04 9.23 -16.87
N ARG A 78 1.12 9.38 -16.12
CA ARG A 78 1.85 8.23 -15.58
C ARG A 78 1.28 7.82 -14.23
N ILE A 79 0.97 6.54 -14.11
CA ILE A 79 0.72 5.85 -12.86
C ILE A 79 1.87 4.86 -12.65
N GLU A 80 2.41 4.81 -11.44
CA GLU A 80 3.58 4.00 -11.11
C GLU A 80 3.35 3.32 -9.78
N ALA A 81 3.40 1.98 -9.78
CA ALA A 81 3.38 1.22 -8.53
C ALA A 81 4.71 1.41 -7.79
N LEU A 82 4.63 1.88 -6.55
CA LEU A 82 5.79 2.08 -5.68
C LEU A 82 6.12 0.85 -4.85
N THR A 83 5.11 0.04 -4.54
CA THR A 83 5.25 -1.19 -3.78
C THR A 83 5.42 -2.38 -4.71
N ARG A 84 6.07 -3.40 -4.19
CA ARG A 84 6.25 -4.68 -4.87
C ARG A 84 5.47 -5.75 -4.11
N ASP A 85 4.60 -6.48 -4.81
CA ASP A 85 3.78 -7.51 -4.18
C ASP A 85 4.65 -8.63 -3.60
N HIS A 86 4.37 -9.01 -2.36
CA HIS A 86 4.97 -10.16 -1.71
C HIS A 86 4.18 -11.44 -2.01
N SER A 87 3.78 -11.62 -3.29
CA SER A 87 3.03 -12.78 -3.74
C SER A 87 3.91 -13.79 -4.49
N LEU A 88 3.50 -15.06 -4.43
CA LEU A 88 4.21 -16.14 -5.15
C LEU A 88 4.29 -15.84 -6.65
N VAL A 89 3.20 -15.40 -7.26
CA VAL A 89 3.14 -15.15 -8.70
C VAL A 89 4.06 -14.00 -9.11
N ARG A 90 4.14 -12.94 -8.30
CA ARG A 90 5.09 -11.86 -8.54
C ARG A 90 6.53 -12.35 -8.50
N ARG A 91 6.84 -13.25 -7.57
CA ARG A 91 8.17 -13.85 -7.48
C ARG A 91 8.50 -14.74 -8.68
N LEU A 92 7.54 -15.52 -9.18
CA LEU A 92 7.70 -16.35 -10.38
C LEU A 92 7.90 -15.49 -11.63
N GLU A 93 7.15 -14.39 -11.77
CA GLU A 93 7.28 -13.43 -12.86
C GLU A 93 8.70 -12.81 -12.90
N GLU A 94 9.21 -12.36 -11.75
CA GLU A 94 10.55 -11.78 -11.64
C GLU A 94 11.68 -12.77 -11.96
N LEU A 95 11.45 -14.04 -11.69
CA LEU A 95 12.37 -15.11 -12.06
C LEU A 95 12.23 -15.52 -13.55
N GLY A 96 11.29 -14.88 -14.29
CA GLY A 96 11.02 -15.21 -15.69
C GLY A 96 10.38 -16.58 -15.89
N GLN A 97 9.80 -17.17 -14.83
CA GLN A 97 9.16 -18.49 -14.89
C GLN A 97 7.72 -18.43 -15.43
N ILE A 98 7.07 -17.29 -15.26
CA ILE A 98 5.74 -16.99 -15.81
C ILE A 98 5.73 -15.56 -16.35
N THR A 99 4.82 -15.29 -17.28
CA THR A 99 4.53 -13.95 -17.78
C THR A 99 3.54 -13.23 -16.86
N ALA A 100 3.43 -11.89 -16.96
CA ALA A 100 2.42 -11.11 -16.25
C ALA A 100 0.98 -11.59 -16.55
N GLN A 101 0.72 -12.01 -17.79
CA GLN A 101 -0.58 -12.55 -18.19
C GLN A 101 -0.88 -13.89 -17.51
N GLU A 102 0.10 -14.78 -17.41
CA GLU A 102 -0.05 -16.05 -16.68
C GLU A 102 -0.20 -15.81 -15.18
N ALA A 103 0.50 -14.83 -14.61
CA ALA A 103 0.39 -14.45 -13.20
C ALA A 103 -1.03 -14.00 -12.84
N SER A 104 -1.69 -13.23 -13.71
CA SER A 104 -3.04 -12.67 -13.45
C SER A 104 -4.12 -13.74 -13.32
N VAL A 105 -3.97 -14.90 -13.97
CA VAL A 105 -4.92 -16.03 -13.96
C VAL A 105 -4.41 -17.25 -13.19
N HIS A 106 -3.25 -17.13 -12.54
CA HIS A 106 -2.62 -18.24 -11.85
C HIS A 106 -3.46 -18.76 -10.67
N PRO A 107 -3.63 -20.07 -10.49
CA PRO A 107 -4.42 -20.62 -9.38
C PRO A 107 -3.93 -20.20 -7.98
N GLN A 108 -2.65 -19.91 -7.85
CA GLN A 108 -2.01 -19.50 -6.60
C GLN A 108 -1.70 -18.00 -6.53
N ARG A 109 -2.42 -17.16 -7.31
CA ARG A 109 -2.14 -15.71 -7.34
C ARG A 109 -2.32 -15.00 -5.99
N ASN A 110 -3.16 -15.56 -5.11
CA ASN A 110 -3.42 -15.00 -3.77
C ASN A 110 -2.47 -15.54 -2.69
N ILE A 111 -1.47 -16.38 -3.05
CA ILE A 111 -0.50 -16.87 -2.07
C ILE A 111 0.55 -15.80 -1.83
N LEU A 112 0.64 -15.35 -0.57
CA LEU A 112 1.67 -14.43 -0.10
C LEU A 112 2.82 -15.20 0.56
N TYR A 113 4.06 -14.81 0.25
CA TYR A 113 5.25 -15.32 0.95
C TYR A 113 5.70 -14.40 2.09
N ARG A 114 5.12 -13.17 2.18
CA ARG A 114 5.27 -12.24 3.31
C ARG A 114 3.93 -11.62 3.66
N ALA A 115 3.51 -11.75 4.91
CA ALA A 115 2.34 -11.10 5.48
C ALA A 115 2.55 -10.85 6.98
N LEU A 116 1.89 -9.85 7.54
CA LEU A 116 1.83 -9.65 8.99
C LEU A 116 1.17 -10.86 9.65
N GLY A 117 1.68 -11.26 10.80
CA GLY A 117 1.18 -12.43 11.54
C GLY A 117 1.88 -13.73 11.16
N GLN A 118 2.54 -13.79 10.00
CA GLN A 118 3.25 -14.98 9.52
C GLN A 118 4.76 -14.88 9.79
N GLY A 119 5.40 -16.04 9.97
CA GLY A 119 6.84 -16.14 10.21
C GLY A 119 7.29 -15.60 11.58
N GLU A 120 8.56 -15.78 11.91
CA GLU A 120 9.17 -15.26 13.14
C GLU A 120 9.69 -13.83 12.96
N MET A 121 10.35 -13.57 11.85
CA MET A 121 10.89 -12.26 11.51
C MET A 121 10.03 -11.58 10.44
N LEU A 122 9.78 -10.31 10.64
CA LEU A 122 9.09 -9.45 9.68
C LEU A 122 10.13 -8.66 8.88
N GLU A 123 10.01 -8.70 7.56
CA GLU A 123 10.84 -7.92 6.65
C GLU A 123 9.95 -7.03 5.77
N PRO A 124 9.45 -5.90 6.29
CA PRO A 124 8.71 -4.95 5.49
C PRO A 124 9.64 -4.22 4.52
N ASP A 125 9.15 -3.91 3.33
CA ASP A 125 9.83 -2.98 2.44
C ASP A 125 9.60 -1.56 2.97
N ILE A 126 10.67 -0.82 3.29
CA ILE A 126 10.60 0.54 3.83
C ILE A 126 11.47 1.45 2.97
N PHE A 127 10.89 2.54 2.47
CA PHE A 127 11.59 3.51 1.63
C PHE A 127 10.96 4.89 1.73
N THR A 128 11.72 5.92 1.38
CA THR A 128 11.25 7.31 1.34
C THR A 128 11.34 7.84 -0.09
N ALA A 129 10.30 8.54 -0.52
CA ALA A 129 10.20 9.17 -1.82
C ALA A 129 9.71 10.62 -1.69
N PRO A 130 10.01 11.50 -2.66
CA PRO A 130 9.37 12.81 -2.72
C PRO A 130 7.87 12.65 -3.00
N PHE A 131 7.04 13.46 -2.34
CA PHE A 131 5.61 13.51 -2.65
C PHE A 131 5.41 14.14 -4.05
N PRO A 132 4.57 13.53 -4.92
CA PRO A 132 4.32 14.07 -6.24
C PRO A 132 3.58 15.42 -6.15
N GLN A 133 4.19 16.49 -6.65
CA GLN A 133 3.59 17.82 -6.69
C GLN A 133 3.76 18.44 -8.08
N PRO A 134 2.66 18.61 -8.85
CA PRO A 134 1.31 18.11 -8.60
C PRO A 134 1.22 16.58 -8.77
N GLY A 135 0.23 15.97 -8.09
CA GLY A 135 -0.04 14.54 -8.22
C GLY A 135 -0.73 13.96 -7.00
N TYR A 136 -0.90 12.63 -7.02
CA TYR A 136 -1.59 11.90 -5.96
C TYR A 136 -0.79 10.68 -5.54
N ILE A 137 -1.03 10.24 -4.31
CA ILE A 137 -0.68 8.91 -3.82
C ILE A 137 -1.97 8.14 -3.59
N LEU A 138 -2.08 6.94 -4.16
CA LEU A 138 -3.17 6.00 -3.94
C LEU A 138 -2.64 4.79 -3.21
N LEU A 139 -3.26 4.43 -2.07
CA LEU A 139 -3.10 3.13 -1.42
C LEU A 139 -4.36 2.33 -1.66
N CYS A 140 -4.24 1.08 -2.09
CA CYS A 140 -5.42 0.24 -2.36
C CYS A 140 -5.16 -1.24 -2.10
N SER A 141 -6.25 -1.99 -1.84
CA SER A 141 -6.24 -3.44 -1.78
C SER A 141 -6.26 -4.08 -3.17
N ASP A 142 -5.99 -5.38 -3.21
CA ASP A 142 -6.03 -6.21 -4.42
C ASP A 142 -7.41 -6.24 -5.09
N GLY A 143 -8.49 -6.13 -4.32
CA GLY A 143 -9.85 -5.99 -4.85
C GLY A 143 -10.06 -4.78 -5.76
N LEU A 144 -9.14 -3.77 -5.73
CA LEU A 144 -9.18 -2.65 -6.66
C LEU A 144 -8.24 -2.89 -7.85
N TRP A 145 -6.93 -3.02 -7.62
CA TRP A 145 -5.95 -3.13 -8.69
C TRP A 145 -6.01 -4.47 -9.46
N GLY A 146 -6.59 -5.49 -8.84
CA GLY A 146 -6.79 -6.80 -9.48
C GLY A 146 -7.89 -6.82 -10.55
N VAL A 147 -8.76 -5.81 -10.59
CA VAL A 147 -9.88 -5.73 -11.53
C VAL A 147 -9.88 -4.47 -12.39
N LEU A 148 -9.25 -3.38 -11.94
CA LEU A 148 -9.14 -2.15 -12.71
C LEU A 148 -7.73 -2.01 -13.31
N PRO A 149 -7.62 -1.83 -14.64
CA PRO A 149 -6.37 -1.42 -15.27
C PRO A 149 -5.86 -0.09 -14.71
N GLU A 150 -4.55 0.10 -14.68
CA GLU A 150 -3.93 1.33 -14.18
C GLU A 150 -4.39 2.59 -14.93
N GLU A 151 -4.67 2.45 -16.23
CA GLU A 151 -5.22 3.54 -17.06
C GLU A 151 -6.59 3.99 -16.57
N ASP A 152 -7.47 3.05 -16.22
CA ASP A 152 -8.81 3.35 -15.70
C ASP A 152 -8.74 3.99 -14.31
N ILE A 153 -7.83 3.49 -13.44
CA ILE A 153 -7.57 4.11 -12.13
C ILE A 153 -7.15 5.57 -12.31
N TYR A 154 -6.20 5.83 -13.23
CA TYR A 154 -5.72 7.17 -13.50
C TYR A 154 -6.86 8.08 -14.01
N GLN A 155 -7.64 7.61 -14.97
CA GLN A 155 -8.74 8.37 -15.55
C GLN A 155 -9.79 8.72 -14.50
N ILE A 156 -10.22 7.75 -13.70
CA ILE A 156 -11.22 7.96 -12.64
C ILE A 156 -10.76 9.01 -11.65
N VAL A 157 -9.49 8.95 -11.20
CA VAL A 157 -8.93 9.93 -10.25
C VAL A 157 -8.89 11.33 -10.89
N GLY A 158 -8.43 11.42 -12.14
CA GLY A 158 -8.27 12.69 -12.85
C GLY A 158 -9.59 13.39 -13.23
N GLU A 159 -10.64 12.62 -13.51
CA GLU A 159 -11.96 13.13 -13.91
C GLU A 159 -12.90 13.41 -12.74
N SER A 160 -12.55 12.95 -11.55
CA SER A 160 -13.39 13.13 -10.36
C SER A 160 -13.30 14.56 -9.82
N PRO A 161 -14.42 15.14 -9.36
CA PRO A 161 -14.46 16.54 -8.91
C PRO A 161 -13.70 16.80 -7.60
N ASN A 162 -13.44 15.76 -6.80
CA ASN A 162 -12.69 15.81 -5.55
C ASN A 162 -12.22 14.41 -5.13
N LEU A 163 -11.34 14.34 -4.12
CA LEU A 163 -10.74 13.07 -3.66
C LEU A 163 -11.77 12.07 -3.13
N GLN A 164 -12.81 12.55 -2.45
CA GLN A 164 -13.86 11.67 -1.94
C GLN A 164 -14.65 11.02 -3.08
N ALA A 165 -15.03 11.81 -4.09
CA ALA A 165 -15.70 11.30 -5.28
C ALA A 165 -14.79 10.32 -6.05
N ALA A 166 -13.50 10.62 -6.16
CA ALA A 166 -12.53 9.72 -6.78
C ALA A 166 -12.49 8.35 -6.09
N CYS A 167 -12.38 8.31 -4.76
CA CYS A 167 -12.44 7.04 -4.02
C CYS A 167 -13.77 6.31 -4.24
N GLN A 168 -14.91 7.01 -4.19
CA GLN A 168 -16.22 6.40 -4.43
C GLN A 168 -16.35 5.84 -5.84
N ASN A 169 -15.88 6.57 -6.86
CA ASN A 169 -15.90 6.14 -8.25
C ASN A 169 -14.98 4.92 -8.48
N LEU A 170 -13.80 4.90 -7.87
CA LEU A 170 -12.90 3.74 -7.90
C LEU A 170 -13.58 2.48 -7.33
N LEU A 171 -14.22 2.59 -6.16
CA LEU A 171 -14.93 1.48 -5.55
C LEU A 171 -16.12 1.03 -6.40
N ALA A 172 -16.87 1.98 -6.96
CA ALA A 172 -18.01 1.68 -7.84
C ALA A 172 -17.57 0.96 -9.13
N ALA A 173 -16.48 1.44 -9.75
CA ALA A 173 -15.92 0.81 -10.96
C ALA A 173 -15.42 -0.61 -10.68
N ALA A 174 -14.69 -0.83 -9.58
CA ALA A 174 -14.20 -2.16 -9.21
C ALA A 174 -15.36 -3.13 -8.88
N ASN A 175 -16.42 -2.66 -8.22
CA ASN A 175 -17.63 -3.46 -8.01
C ASN A 175 -18.34 -3.79 -9.34
N ALA A 176 -18.43 -2.84 -10.27
CA ALA A 176 -19.01 -3.06 -11.58
C ALA A 176 -18.20 -4.04 -12.44
N ALA A 177 -16.87 -4.10 -12.23
CA ALA A 177 -15.98 -5.09 -12.85
C ALA A 177 -16.07 -6.49 -12.22
N GLY A 178 -17.01 -6.70 -11.31
CA GLY A 178 -17.33 -8.00 -10.72
C GLY A 178 -17.16 -8.08 -9.20
N GLY A 179 -16.41 -7.16 -8.58
CA GLY A 179 -16.22 -7.08 -7.13
C GLY A 179 -15.82 -8.40 -6.47
N PRO A 180 -14.76 -9.09 -6.93
CA PRO A 180 -14.44 -10.45 -6.47
C PRO A 180 -13.92 -10.48 -5.03
N ASP A 181 -13.55 -9.34 -4.47
CA ASP A 181 -12.97 -9.21 -3.14
C ASP A 181 -13.37 -7.88 -2.47
N ASN A 182 -12.97 -7.69 -1.23
CA ASN A 182 -13.11 -6.44 -0.48
C ASN A 182 -12.25 -5.33 -1.10
N ILE A 183 -12.83 -4.17 -1.33
CA ILE A 183 -12.19 -3.05 -2.01
C ILE A 183 -11.93 -1.93 -1.01
N SER A 184 -10.67 -1.50 -0.92
CA SER A 184 -10.26 -0.35 -0.13
C SER A 184 -9.40 0.59 -0.96
N ALA A 185 -9.64 1.90 -0.82
CA ALA A 185 -8.84 2.94 -1.47
C ALA A 185 -8.64 4.13 -0.53
N VAL A 186 -7.42 4.63 -0.46
CA VAL A 186 -7.05 5.88 0.23
C VAL A 186 -6.29 6.75 -0.75
N LEU A 187 -6.80 7.95 -1.02
CA LEU A 187 -6.20 8.89 -1.95
C LEU A 187 -5.71 10.14 -1.23
N VAL A 188 -4.45 10.51 -1.45
CA VAL A 188 -3.81 11.66 -0.81
C VAL A 188 -3.29 12.62 -1.87
N GLN A 189 -3.55 13.92 -1.65
CA GLN A 189 -3.00 15.03 -2.45
C GLN A 189 -2.44 16.08 -1.48
N LEU A 190 -1.26 16.62 -1.78
CA LEU A 190 -0.78 17.83 -1.11
C LEU A 190 -1.20 19.05 -1.93
N PHE A 191 -1.88 19.97 -1.28
CA PHE A 191 -2.15 21.28 -1.82
C PHE A 191 -0.91 22.15 -1.56
N GLY A 192 -0.38 22.73 -2.63
CA GLY A 192 0.75 23.66 -2.59
C GLY A 192 0.33 25.04 -2.10
#